data_519a3f32bad33ea1fdddad19dfca4d8c
#
_entry.id   519a3f32bad33ea1fdddad19dfca4d8c
#
_cell.length_a   1.000
_cell.length_b   1.000
_cell.length_c   1.000
_cell.angle_alpha   90.00
_cell.angle_beta   90.00
_cell.angle_gamma   90.00
#
_symmetry.space_group_name_H-M   'P 1'
#
loop_
_entity.id
_entity.type
_entity.pdbx_description
1 polymer ?
#
loop_
_entity_poly.entity_id
_entity_poly.type
_entity_poly.pdbx_seq_one_letter_code
_entity_poly.pdbx_strand_id
1 'polypeptide(L)'
;MIRIKRIYATAAKEDGWRVLVDRLWPRGMKKEAAKIDLWMKDVAPSDALRKSFCHDVKKWPGFQTKYRAELVKRKDLLAELKKIEKEHGTLTFLFGAKDEAHNQAVVLAEVVKES
;
A
#
# COMPACT_ATOMS: atom_id res chain seq x y z
N MET A 1 -4.05 -13.68 -4.66
CA MET A 1 -2.70 -13.47 -4.07
C MET A 1 -2.43 -11.99 -3.88
N ILE A 2 -1.94 -11.61 -2.72
CA ILE A 2 -1.58 -10.22 -2.43
C ILE A 2 -0.06 -10.12 -2.29
N ARG A 3 0.52 -9.18 -3.05
CA ARG A 3 1.97 -8.95 -3.06
C ARG A 3 2.24 -7.47 -2.75
N ILE A 4 3.45 -7.18 -2.32
CA ILE A 4 3.93 -5.80 -2.15
C ILE A 4 5.20 -5.62 -2.96
N LYS A 5 5.42 -4.40 -3.45
CA LYS A 5 6.56 -4.11 -4.32
C LYS A 5 6.87 -2.62 -4.31
N ARG A 6 8.14 -2.24 -4.31
CA ARG A 6 8.49 -0.84 -4.50
C ARG A 6 8.07 -0.40 -5.91
N ILE A 7 7.49 0.80 -6.01
CA ILE A 7 7.08 1.32 -7.32
C ILE A 7 8.28 1.52 -8.25
N TYR A 8 9.46 1.69 -7.68
CA TYR A 8 10.69 1.89 -8.47
C TYR A 8 11.24 0.59 -9.06
N ALA A 9 10.79 -0.56 -8.58
CA ALA A 9 11.18 -1.84 -9.15
C ALA A 9 10.48 -2.04 -10.50
N THR A 10 11.11 -2.80 -11.39
CA THR A 10 10.58 -3.04 -12.73
C THR A 10 9.21 -3.71 -12.66
N ALA A 11 8.24 -3.15 -13.39
CA ALA A 11 6.92 -3.74 -13.49
C ALA A 11 7.02 -5.12 -14.16
N ALA A 12 6.26 -6.08 -13.65
CA ALA A 12 6.26 -7.44 -14.16
C ALA A 12 4.83 -7.92 -14.37
N LYS A 13 4.66 -8.85 -15.30
CA LYS A 13 3.36 -9.45 -15.61
C LYS A 13 2.78 -10.15 -14.38
N GLU A 14 3.63 -10.74 -13.56
CA GLU A 14 3.24 -11.45 -12.34
C GLU A 14 2.65 -10.53 -11.27
N ASP A 15 2.82 -9.21 -11.40
CA ASP A 15 2.27 -8.24 -10.45
C ASP A 15 0.74 -8.26 -10.46
N GLY A 16 0.11 -8.69 -11.54
CA GLY A 16 -1.33 -8.64 -11.69
C GLY A 16 -1.82 -7.21 -11.69
N TRP A 17 -2.85 -6.91 -10.90
CA TRP A 17 -3.40 -5.56 -10.79
C TRP A 17 -2.50 -4.73 -9.88
N ARG A 18 -1.98 -3.60 -10.39
CA ARG A 18 -1.01 -2.78 -9.68
C ARG A 18 -1.70 -1.56 -9.06
N VAL A 19 -1.69 -1.49 -7.72
CA VAL A 19 -2.36 -0.43 -6.96
C VAL A 19 -1.33 0.35 -6.16
N LEU A 20 -1.21 1.65 -6.42
CA LEU A 20 -0.37 2.53 -5.62
C LEU A 20 -1.11 2.91 -4.34
N VAL A 21 -0.47 2.65 -3.20
CA VAL A 21 -1.07 2.88 -1.87
C VAL A 21 -0.39 3.99 -1.07
N ASP A 22 0.39 4.83 -1.72
CA ASP A 22 0.96 6.05 -1.15
C ASP A 22 -0.05 7.18 -1.27
N ARG A 23 -0.03 8.11 -0.30
CA ARG A 23 -0.88 9.30 -0.37
C ARG A 23 -0.37 10.31 -1.39
N LEU A 24 0.95 10.41 -1.51
CA LEU A 24 1.60 11.33 -2.44
C LEU A 24 2.20 10.57 -3.61
N TRP A 25 2.26 11.21 -4.78
CA TRP A 25 2.90 10.61 -5.95
C TRP A 25 4.40 10.42 -5.68
N PRO A 26 4.95 9.23 -5.98
CA PRO A 26 6.36 8.94 -5.71
C PRO A 26 7.30 9.88 -6.49
N ARG A 27 8.29 10.41 -5.80
CA ARG A 27 9.23 11.38 -6.38
C ARG A 27 10.00 10.75 -7.54
N GLY A 28 10.06 11.48 -8.67
CA GLY A 28 10.82 11.07 -9.83
C GLY A 28 10.20 9.96 -10.67
N MET A 29 9.04 9.46 -10.29
CA MET A 29 8.37 8.39 -11.03
C MET A 29 7.47 8.96 -12.12
N LYS A 30 7.71 8.57 -13.37
CA LYS A 30 6.83 8.94 -14.48
C LYS A 30 5.64 8.00 -14.54
N LYS A 31 4.48 8.51 -14.91
CA LYS A 31 3.24 7.71 -15.01
C LYS A 31 3.43 6.50 -15.92
N GLU A 32 4.09 6.69 -17.05
CA GLU A 32 4.33 5.63 -18.03
C GLU A 32 5.17 4.50 -17.45
N ALA A 33 6.16 4.84 -16.61
CA ALA A 33 7.03 3.85 -15.97
C ALA A 33 6.35 3.17 -14.80
N ALA A 34 5.47 3.87 -14.09
CA ALA A 34 4.77 3.33 -12.92
C ALA A 34 3.83 2.19 -13.27
N LYS A 35 3.18 2.27 -14.44
CA LYS A 35 2.24 1.24 -14.93
C LYS A 35 1.23 0.83 -13.87
N ILE A 36 0.66 1.81 -13.17
CA ILE A 36 -0.36 1.54 -12.16
C ILE A 36 -1.73 1.38 -12.81
N ASP A 37 -2.54 0.51 -12.25
CA ASP A 37 -3.93 0.33 -12.66
C ASP A 37 -4.86 1.19 -11.82
N LEU A 38 -4.47 1.47 -10.57
CA LEU A 38 -5.26 2.29 -9.65
C LEU A 38 -4.34 2.99 -8.66
N TRP A 39 -4.64 4.26 -8.37
CA TRP A 39 -4.00 4.97 -7.27
C TRP A 39 -5.05 5.19 -6.16
N MET A 40 -4.94 4.41 -5.08
CA MET A 40 -5.90 4.48 -3.97
C MET A 40 -5.32 5.30 -2.82
N LYS A 41 -5.34 6.61 -2.95
CA LYS A 41 -4.80 7.55 -1.95
C LYS A 41 -5.43 7.37 -0.57
N ASP A 42 -6.73 7.13 -0.54
CA ASP A 42 -7.50 7.16 0.71
C ASP A 42 -7.26 5.96 1.60
N VAL A 43 -6.59 4.92 1.10
CA VAL A 43 -6.22 3.76 1.92
C VAL A 43 -4.88 3.99 2.61
N ALA A 44 -4.11 5.00 2.21
CA ALA A 44 -2.84 5.34 2.83
C ALA A 44 -3.06 5.88 4.26
N PRO A 45 -2.02 5.83 5.12
CA PRO A 45 -2.13 6.42 6.46
C PRO A 45 -2.44 7.91 6.39
N SER A 46 -3.09 8.44 7.42
CA SER A 46 -3.33 9.87 7.53
C SER A 46 -2.01 10.64 7.51
N ASP A 47 -2.06 11.92 7.14
CA ASP A 47 -0.86 12.76 7.13
C ASP A 47 -0.23 12.84 8.53
N ALA A 48 -1.06 12.95 9.57
CA ALA A 48 -0.58 12.99 10.94
C ALA A 48 0.20 11.72 11.30
N LEU A 49 -0.35 10.55 10.97
CA LEU A 49 0.31 9.28 11.26
C LEU A 49 1.58 9.11 10.43
N ARG A 50 1.55 9.45 9.15
CA ARG A 50 2.71 9.37 8.26
C ARG A 50 3.87 10.24 8.80
N LYS A 51 3.57 11.46 9.19
CA LYS A 51 4.57 12.39 9.74
C LYS A 51 5.12 11.92 11.08
N SER A 52 4.26 11.36 11.92
CA SER A 52 4.66 10.82 13.22
C SER A 52 5.63 9.66 13.08
N PHE A 53 5.36 8.75 12.14
CA PHE A 53 6.22 7.60 11.88
C PHE A 53 7.56 8.02 11.27
N CYS A 54 7.51 8.84 10.22
CA CYS A 54 8.69 9.40 9.53
C CYS A 54 9.80 8.37 9.28
N HIS A 55 9.43 7.14 8.90
CA HIS A 55 10.35 6.03 8.62
C HIS A 55 11.28 5.66 9.78
N ASP A 56 10.88 5.98 11.02
CA ASP A 56 11.64 5.61 12.21
C ASP A 56 11.23 4.19 12.64
N VAL A 57 12.12 3.22 12.45
CA VAL A 57 11.85 1.81 12.73
C VAL A 57 11.47 1.59 14.20
N LYS A 58 11.97 2.43 15.12
CA LYS A 58 11.60 2.36 16.53
C LYS A 58 10.12 2.61 16.78
N LYS A 59 9.48 3.38 15.87
CA LYS A 59 8.06 3.70 15.96
C LYS A 59 7.18 2.69 15.22
N TRP A 60 7.77 1.66 14.61
CA TRP A 60 7.05 0.69 13.80
C TRP A 60 5.89 -0.01 14.53
N PRO A 61 6.08 -0.53 15.77
CA PRO A 61 4.96 -1.16 16.47
C PRO A 61 3.78 -0.23 16.69
N GLY A 62 4.04 1.01 17.10
CA GLY A 62 3.00 2.01 17.28
C GLY A 62 2.32 2.41 15.97
N PHE A 63 3.10 2.54 14.90
CA PHE A 63 2.58 2.83 13.58
C PHE A 63 1.60 1.73 13.13
N GLN A 64 1.97 0.47 13.27
CA GLN A 64 1.10 -0.64 12.89
C GLN A 64 -0.24 -0.60 13.62
N THR A 65 -0.21 -0.38 14.93
CA THR A 65 -1.42 -0.31 15.75
C THR A 65 -2.32 0.84 15.29
N LYS A 66 -1.75 2.02 15.11
CA LYS A 66 -2.52 3.21 14.71
C LYS A 66 -3.05 3.10 13.29
N TYR A 67 -2.27 2.56 12.37
CA TYR A 67 -2.71 2.39 10.98
C TYR A 67 -3.84 1.37 10.88
N ARG A 68 -3.74 0.25 11.60
CA ARG A 68 -4.83 -0.72 11.66
C ARG A 68 -6.12 -0.09 12.18
N ALA A 69 -6.03 0.80 13.17
CA ALA A 69 -7.19 1.53 13.67
C ALA A 69 -7.79 2.45 12.61
N GLU A 70 -6.95 3.10 11.81
CA GLU A 70 -7.44 3.92 10.69
C GLU A 70 -8.12 3.06 9.62
N LEU A 71 -7.56 1.90 9.30
CA LEU A 71 -8.11 1.00 8.29
C LEU A 71 -9.46 0.41 8.67
N VAL A 72 -9.72 0.21 9.97
CA VAL A 72 -11.05 -0.24 10.45
C VAL A 72 -12.14 0.72 9.98
N LYS A 73 -11.84 2.00 9.84
CA LYS A 73 -12.79 3.02 9.37
C LYS A 73 -12.91 3.05 7.85
N ARG A 74 -12.12 2.24 7.14
CA ARG A 74 -12.09 2.19 5.66
C ARG A 74 -12.51 0.82 5.16
N LYS A 75 -13.52 0.22 5.77
CA LYS A 75 -13.99 -1.12 5.39
C LYS A 75 -14.45 -1.19 3.94
N ASP A 76 -15.01 -0.11 3.41
CA ASP A 76 -15.42 -0.01 2.02
C ASP A 76 -14.22 -0.16 1.06
N LEU A 77 -13.10 0.49 1.39
CA LEU A 77 -11.88 0.39 0.57
C LEU A 77 -11.24 -0.98 0.68
N LEU A 78 -11.24 -1.56 1.88
CA LEU A 78 -10.73 -2.93 2.08
C LEU A 78 -11.54 -3.94 1.28
N ALA A 79 -12.87 -3.79 1.27
CA ALA A 79 -13.75 -4.65 0.49
C ALA A 79 -13.48 -4.51 -1.01
N GLU A 80 -13.24 -3.29 -1.49
CA GLU A 80 -12.91 -3.03 -2.87
C GLU A 80 -11.59 -3.72 -3.26
N LEU A 81 -10.58 -3.66 -2.39
CA LEU A 81 -9.30 -4.34 -2.64
C LEU A 81 -9.46 -5.85 -2.70
N LYS A 82 -10.28 -6.43 -1.83
CA LYS A 82 -10.59 -7.88 -1.87
C LYS A 82 -11.27 -8.25 -3.17
N LYS A 83 -12.19 -7.42 -3.63
CA LYS A 83 -12.90 -7.64 -4.89
C LYS A 83 -11.94 -7.60 -6.07
N ILE A 84 -11.01 -6.63 -6.10
CA ILE A 84 -10.00 -6.52 -7.14
C ILE A 84 -9.11 -7.76 -7.17
N GLU A 85 -8.68 -8.23 -6.00
CA GLU A 85 -7.88 -9.45 -5.91
C GLU A 85 -8.61 -10.64 -6.51
N LYS A 86 -9.87 -10.79 -6.17
CA LYS A 86 -10.70 -11.90 -6.66
C LYS A 86 -10.87 -11.83 -8.17
N GLU A 87 -11.07 -10.63 -8.72
CA GLU A 87 -11.28 -10.44 -10.16
C GLU A 87 -10.01 -10.69 -10.99
N HIS A 88 -8.85 -10.31 -10.45
CA HIS A 88 -7.59 -10.33 -11.20
C HIS A 88 -6.63 -11.44 -10.78
N GLY A 89 -6.92 -12.15 -9.72
CA GLY A 89 -6.10 -13.25 -9.21
C GLY A 89 -4.91 -12.80 -8.39
N THR A 90 -4.19 -11.76 -8.81
CA THR A 90 -3.07 -11.18 -8.08
C THR A 90 -3.24 -9.67 -7.98
N LEU A 91 -2.98 -9.15 -6.79
CA LEU A 91 -3.03 -7.73 -6.48
C LEU A 91 -1.69 -7.35 -5.86
N THR A 92 -1.01 -6.35 -6.42
CA THR A 92 0.25 -5.87 -5.90
C THR A 92 0.10 -4.45 -5.38
N PHE A 93 0.41 -4.25 -4.10
CA PHE A 93 0.45 -2.92 -3.50
C PHE A 93 1.82 -2.30 -3.76
N LEU A 94 1.83 -1.13 -4.39
CA LEU A 94 3.03 -0.39 -4.73
C LEU A 94 3.26 0.73 -3.72
N PHE A 95 4.50 0.92 -3.32
CA PHE A 95 4.89 1.94 -2.35
C PHE A 95 6.23 2.57 -2.75
N GLY A 96 6.46 3.81 -2.29
CA GLY A 96 7.68 4.55 -2.62
C GLY A 96 8.79 4.42 -1.57
N ALA A 97 8.48 3.97 -0.35
CA ALA A 97 9.47 3.88 0.72
C ALA A 97 10.65 2.98 0.34
N LYS A 98 11.84 3.33 0.83
CA LYS A 98 13.04 2.51 0.61
C LYS A 98 13.04 1.24 1.44
N ASP A 99 12.50 1.33 2.67
CA ASP A 99 12.44 0.19 3.58
C ASP A 99 11.27 -0.72 3.19
N GLU A 100 11.59 -1.89 2.67
CA GLU A 100 10.59 -2.83 2.18
C GLU A 100 9.90 -3.62 3.30
N ALA A 101 10.45 -3.58 4.52
CA ALA A 101 9.90 -4.30 5.66
C ALA A 101 9.02 -3.43 6.56
N HIS A 102 9.23 -2.11 6.56
CA HIS A 102 8.57 -1.17 7.48
C HIS A 102 7.89 -0.04 6.71
N ASN A 103 6.76 -0.39 6.07
CA ASN A 103 5.96 0.59 5.32
C ASN A 103 4.48 0.22 5.38
N GLN A 104 3.62 1.15 4.96
CA GLN A 104 2.18 0.96 5.02
C GLN A 104 1.67 -0.22 4.19
N ALA A 105 2.34 -0.56 3.09
CA ALA A 105 1.88 -1.66 2.24
C ALA A 105 1.99 -3.00 2.97
N VAL A 106 2.99 -3.18 3.84
CA VAL A 106 3.14 -4.38 4.66
C VAL A 106 1.91 -4.58 5.54
N VAL A 107 1.50 -3.53 6.26
CA VAL A 107 0.34 -3.58 7.16
C VAL A 107 -0.94 -3.77 6.36
N LEU A 108 -1.10 -3.02 5.27
CA LEU A 108 -2.30 -3.12 4.44
C LEU A 108 -2.48 -4.53 3.87
N ALA A 109 -1.39 -5.14 3.40
CA ALA A 109 -1.44 -6.50 2.87
C ALA A 109 -1.93 -7.49 3.93
N GLU A 110 -1.43 -7.37 5.16
CA GLU A 110 -1.86 -8.22 6.28
C GLU A 110 -3.35 -8.04 6.56
N VAL A 111 -3.81 -6.78 6.64
CA VAL A 111 -5.21 -6.46 6.95
C VAL A 111 -6.14 -6.99 5.88
N VAL A 112 -5.78 -6.82 4.60
CA VAL A 112 -6.62 -7.32 3.50
C VAL A 112 -6.67 -8.84 3.50
N LYS A 113 -5.54 -9.52 3.77
CA LYS A 113 -5.51 -10.99 3.85
C LYS A 113 -6.37 -11.52 5.00
N GLU A 114 -6.46 -10.77 6.10
CA GLU A 114 -7.26 -11.13 7.27
C GLU A 114 -8.76 -10.87 7.09
N SER A 115 -9.12 -10.13 6.08
CA SER A 115 -10.50 -9.69 5.84
C SER A 115 -11.38 -10.80 5.24
#